data_46ab5ea38d793c1d7c1427ce8fb60c97
#
_entry.id   46ab5ea38d793c1d7c1427ce8fb60c97
#
_cell.length_a   1.000
_cell.length_b   1.000
_cell.length_c   1.000
_cell.angle_alpha   90.00
_cell.angle_beta   90.00
_cell.angle_gamma   90.00
#
_symmetry.space_group_name_H-M   'P 1'
#
loop_
_entity.id
_entity.type
_entity.pdbx_description
1 polymer ?
#
loop_
_entity_poly.entity_id
_entity_poly.type
_entity_poly.pdbx_seq_one_letter_code
_entity_poly.pdbx_strand_id
1 'polypeptide(L)'
;MKTNGNKENEIGKITSKEKSVREITSKSEGYKQNQTFLNGEKAIRNTQGSISPTLYKDGSCIDVRSYNIQNESGRAKLIKDVTTRSQKMKENLPAGTKQTIVIDARGRRISNSDLKKLYTKVKCALDSDVEIRFIR
;
A
#
# COMPACT_ATOMS: atom_id res chain seq x y z
N MET A 1 5.35 0.09 27.49
CA MET A 1 5.45 0.33 26.87
C MET A 1 5.51 0.31 26.38
N LYS A 2 5.28 0.72 26.53
CA LYS A 2 5.29 1.05 25.88
C LYS A 2 5.39 1.25 25.25
N THR A 3 5.25 1.68 25.44
CA THR A 3 5.30 2.05 24.67
C THR A 3 5.24 1.92 23.95
N ASN A 4 4.98 2.24 24.11
CA ASN A 4 4.85 2.35 23.35
C ASN A 4 4.20 2.30 23.02
N GLY A 5 4.13 1.84 23.36
CA GLY A 5 3.34 2.07 22.92
C GLY A 5 2.47 2.97 23.07
N ASN A 6 2.25 3.34 23.74
CA ASN A 6 1.60 4.35 23.74
C ASN A 6 1.96 5.54 23.04
N LYS A 7 2.78 5.68 22.84
CA LYS A 7 3.39 6.64 22.10
C LYS A 7 2.71 6.96 20.83
N GLU A 8 2.16 6.00 20.17
CA GLU A 8 1.33 6.25 19.01
C GLU A 8 0.20 7.20 19.34
N ASN A 9 -0.32 7.11 20.55
CA ASN A 9 -1.39 8.00 20.94
C ASN A 9 -0.92 9.42 21.08
N GLU A 10 0.31 9.59 21.49
CA GLU A 10 0.87 10.91 21.67
C GLU A 10 1.06 11.62 20.37
N ILE A 11 1.33 10.87 19.33
CA ILE A 11 1.45 11.44 18.02
C ILE A 11 0.22 11.10 17.21
N GLY A 12 -0.92 11.18 17.85
CA GLY A 12 -2.18 10.85 17.22
C GLY A 12 -2.55 11.76 16.07
N LYS A 13 -1.81 12.82 15.87
CA LYS A 13 -2.03 13.68 14.73
C LYS A 13 -1.51 13.06 13.46
N ILE A 14 -0.67 12.03 13.56
CA ILE A 14 -0.12 11.34 12.41
C ILE A 14 -0.98 10.11 12.15
N THR A 15 -1.52 10.00 10.94
CA THR A 15 -2.35 8.85 10.58
C THR A 15 -1.52 7.59 10.50
N SER A 16 -2.18 6.44 10.59
CA SER A 16 -1.50 5.15 10.44
C SER A 16 -0.79 5.07 9.10
N LYS A 17 -1.42 5.57 8.06
CA LYS A 17 -0.82 5.55 6.74
C LYS A 17 0.43 6.42 6.69
N GLU A 18 0.36 7.62 7.26
CA GLU A 18 1.52 8.51 7.28
C GLU A 18 2.68 7.89 8.03
N LYS A 19 2.39 7.22 9.14
CA LYS A 19 3.41 6.56 9.92
C LYS A 19 4.05 5.42 9.12
N SER A 20 3.24 4.63 8.44
CA SER A 20 3.75 3.55 7.62
C SER A 20 4.61 4.04 6.47
N VAL A 21 4.17 5.10 5.81
CA VAL A 21 4.94 5.69 4.72
C VAL A 21 6.30 6.15 5.23
N ARG A 22 6.32 6.80 6.38
CA ARG A 22 7.56 7.31 6.96
C ARG A 22 8.52 6.18 7.28
N GLU A 23 8.01 5.11 7.91
CA GLU A 23 8.85 3.98 8.26
C GLU A 23 9.40 3.27 7.04
N ILE A 24 8.53 3.04 6.05
CA ILE A 24 8.92 2.33 4.84
C ILE A 24 9.90 3.16 4.02
N THR A 25 9.67 4.48 3.96
CA THR A 25 10.57 5.37 3.24
C THR A 25 11.96 5.32 3.83
N SER A 26 12.08 5.29 5.15
CA SER A 26 13.38 5.25 5.80
C SER A 26 14.14 3.96 5.53
N LYS A 27 13.43 2.89 5.19
CA LYS A 27 14.03 1.58 4.92
C LYS A 27 14.16 1.28 3.43
N SER A 28 13.64 2.16 2.58
CA SER A 28 13.56 1.89 1.15
C SER A 28 14.47 2.83 0.40
N GLU A 29 15.74 2.50 0.41
CA GLU A 29 16.77 3.33 -0.18
C GLU A 29 16.55 3.52 -1.67
N GLY A 30 16.64 4.76 -2.12
CA GLY A 30 16.49 5.08 -3.53
C GLY A 30 15.08 5.34 -3.99
N TYR A 31 14.09 5.05 -3.14
CA TYR A 31 12.70 5.32 -3.50
C TYR A 31 12.33 6.77 -3.26
N LYS A 32 11.53 7.33 -4.15
CA LYS A 32 11.09 8.73 -4.07
C LYS A 32 9.58 8.81 -3.93
N GLN A 33 9.12 9.83 -3.24
CA GLN A 33 7.69 10.14 -3.13
C GLN A 33 7.26 11.06 -4.26
N ASN A 34 5.95 11.17 -4.43
CA ASN A 34 5.35 12.18 -5.33
C ASN A 34 5.75 12.03 -6.80
N GLN A 35 5.95 10.79 -7.24
CA GLN A 35 6.19 10.50 -8.65
C GLN A 35 4.88 10.14 -9.31
N THR A 36 4.54 10.78 -10.41
CA THR A 36 3.27 10.59 -11.12
C THR A 36 3.52 10.08 -12.53
N PHE A 37 2.67 9.17 -12.98
CA PHE A 37 2.84 8.52 -14.28
C PHE A 37 1.52 8.41 -15.02
N LEU A 38 1.59 8.51 -16.34
CA LEU A 38 0.45 8.30 -17.22
C LEU A 38 0.96 7.58 -18.47
N ASN A 39 0.34 6.46 -18.80
CA ASN A 39 0.67 5.68 -20.00
C ASN A 39 2.16 5.35 -20.11
N GLY A 40 2.78 5.01 -18.98
CA GLY A 40 4.17 4.56 -18.95
C GLY A 40 5.20 5.67 -18.85
N GLU A 41 4.78 6.92 -18.78
CA GLU A 41 5.70 8.05 -18.73
C GLU A 41 5.40 8.98 -17.58
N LYS A 42 6.40 9.74 -17.16
CA LYS A 42 6.21 10.71 -16.08
C LYS A 42 5.17 11.75 -16.50
N ALA A 43 4.38 12.17 -15.55
CA ALA A 43 3.33 13.14 -15.76
C ALA A 43 3.31 14.14 -14.60
N ILE A 44 2.61 15.25 -14.83
CA ILE A 44 2.42 16.25 -13.80
C ILE A 44 1.40 15.72 -12.80
N ARG A 45 1.64 15.96 -11.51
CA ARG A 45 0.76 15.51 -10.45
C ARG A 45 -0.68 15.99 -10.73
N ASN A 46 -1.63 15.11 -10.46
CA ASN A 46 -3.05 15.35 -10.67
C ASN A 46 -3.47 15.39 -12.14
N THR A 47 -2.64 14.93 -13.05
CA THR A 47 -3.05 14.73 -14.44
C THR A 47 -4.18 13.70 -14.46
N GLN A 48 -5.23 13.99 -15.22
CA GLN A 48 -6.37 13.09 -15.30
C GLN A 48 -5.95 11.72 -15.81
N GLY A 49 -6.36 10.68 -15.11
CA GLY A 49 -6.03 9.30 -15.47
C GLY A 49 -4.67 8.83 -14.96
N SER A 50 -3.86 9.72 -14.41
CA SER A 50 -2.53 9.35 -13.93
C SER A 50 -2.59 8.62 -12.60
N ILE A 51 -1.45 8.05 -12.21
CA ILE A 51 -1.32 7.38 -10.92
C ILE A 51 -0.02 7.79 -10.25
N SER A 52 -0.09 7.89 -8.91
CA SER A 52 1.08 8.23 -8.11
C SER A 52 1.22 7.15 -7.03
N PRO A 53 2.15 6.20 -7.19
CA PRO A 53 2.39 5.24 -6.12
C PRO A 53 3.01 5.95 -4.91
N THR A 54 2.88 5.36 -3.74
CA THR A 54 3.43 5.98 -2.53
C THR A 54 4.93 6.20 -2.68
N LEU A 55 5.66 5.20 -3.17
CA LEU A 55 7.10 5.29 -3.39
C LEU A 55 7.43 4.70 -4.75
N TYR A 56 8.42 5.28 -5.41
CA TYR A 56 8.85 4.80 -6.72
C TYR A 56 10.35 4.94 -6.90
N LYS A 57 10.95 3.94 -7.55
CA LYS A 57 12.28 4.05 -8.13
C LYS A 57 12.25 3.26 -9.43
N ASP A 58 13.24 3.46 -10.29
CA ASP A 58 13.24 2.82 -11.60
C ASP A 58 13.04 1.31 -11.45
N GLY A 59 11.99 0.81 -12.07
CA GLY A 59 11.69 -0.62 -12.10
C GLY A 59 10.90 -1.15 -10.93
N SER A 60 10.56 -0.32 -9.94
CA SER A 60 9.88 -0.82 -8.73
C SER A 60 9.05 0.26 -8.06
N CYS A 61 7.89 -0.12 -7.52
CA CYS A 61 7.09 0.80 -6.72
C CYS A 61 6.60 0.10 -5.47
N ILE A 62 6.32 0.91 -4.44
CA ILE A 62 5.72 0.44 -3.20
C ILE A 62 4.51 1.31 -2.95
N ASP A 63 3.35 0.68 -2.81
CA ASP A 63 2.12 1.41 -2.52
C ASP A 63 1.65 1.02 -1.12
N VAL A 64 1.45 2.02 -0.26
CA VAL A 64 1.10 1.79 1.13
C VAL A 64 -0.36 2.14 1.34
N ARG A 65 -1.13 1.20 1.91
CA ARG A 65 -2.55 1.35 2.11
C ARG A 65 -2.95 0.96 3.52
N SER A 66 -4.06 1.51 3.98
CA SER A 66 -4.60 1.19 5.30
C SER A 66 -6.11 1.05 5.17
N TYR A 67 -6.66 -0.04 5.76
CA TYR A 67 -8.09 -0.33 5.70
C TYR A 67 -8.54 -0.89 7.03
N ASN A 68 -9.83 -0.75 7.33
CA ASN A 68 -10.38 -1.38 8.50
C ASN A 68 -10.71 -2.84 8.18
N ILE A 69 -9.76 -3.73 8.45
CA ILE A 69 -9.91 -5.14 8.13
C ILE A 69 -10.51 -5.97 9.27
N GLN A 70 -11.04 -5.31 10.28
CA GLN A 70 -11.70 -6.01 11.38
C GLN A 70 -13.07 -6.55 10.98
N ASN A 71 -13.71 -5.93 9.97
CA ASN A 71 -15.01 -6.38 9.52
C ASN A 71 -14.97 -6.72 8.03
N GLU A 72 -16.05 -7.39 7.58
CA GLU A 72 -16.09 -7.88 6.20
C GLU A 72 -16.16 -6.78 5.17
N SER A 73 -16.85 -5.69 5.47
CA SER A 73 -16.97 -4.60 4.50
C SER A 73 -15.62 -3.95 4.26
N GLY A 74 -14.81 -3.81 5.31
CA GLY A 74 -13.45 -3.28 5.16
C GLY A 74 -12.56 -4.20 4.36
N ARG A 75 -12.71 -5.51 4.56
CA ARG A 75 -11.94 -6.50 3.80
C ARG A 75 -12.33 -6.49 2.33
N ALA A 76 -13.63 -6.40 2.04
CA ALA A 76 -14.11 -6.32 0.67
C ALA A 76 -13.61 -5.05 -0.01
N LYS A 77 -13.63 -3.93 0.72
CA LYS A 77 -13.13 -2.68 0.19
C LYS A 77 -11.64 -2.76 -0.13
N LEU A 78 -10.87 -3.37 0.76
CA LEU A 78 -9.45 -3.60 0.53
C LEU A 78 -9.22 -4.35 -0.78
N ILE A 79 -9.90 -5.49 -0.95
CA ILE A 79 -9.71 -6.31 -2.15
C ILE A 79 -10.05 -5.52 -3.40
N LYS A 80 -11.18 -4.84 -3.40
CA LYS A 80 -11.62 -4.06 -4.55
C LYS A 80 -10.64 -2.94 -4.87
N ASP A 81 -10.23 -2.19 -3.85
CA ASP A 81 -9.37 -1.02 -4.06
C ASP A 81 -7.98 -1.43 -4.53
N VAL A 82 -7.37 -2.44 -3.91
CA VAL A 82 -6.01 -2.82 -4.32
C VAL A 82 -6.01 -3.45 -5.71
N THR A 83 -7.07 -4.17 -6.06
CA THR A 83 -7.18 -4.75 -7.40
C THR A 83 -7.28 -3.66 -8.45
N THR A 84 -8.17 -2.70 -8.24
CA THR A 84 -8.35 -1.56 -9.15
C THR A 84 -7.08 -0.76 -9.26
N ARG A 85 -6.44 -0.47 -8.13
CA ARG A 85 -5.25 0.35 -8.11
C ARG A 85 -4.07 -0.36 -8.76
N SER A 86 -3.91 -1.65 -8.51
CA SER A 86 -2.84 -2.42 -9.12
C SER A 86 -2.97 -2.45 -10.63
N GLN A 87 -4.19 -2.60 -11.14
CA GLN A 87 -4.44 -2.57 -12.57
C GLN A 87 -4.08 -1.20 -13.15
N LYS A 88 -4.48 -0.14 -12.48
CA LYS A 88 -4.17 1.21 -12.92
C LYS A 88 -2.67 1.47 -12.92
N MET A 89 -1.95 0.94 -11.93
CA MET A 89 -0.50 1.05 -11.88
C MET A 89 0.14 0.30 -13.04
N LYS A 90 -0.39 -0.89 -13.35
CA LYS A 90 0.14 -1.67 -14.47
C LYS A 90 -0.01 -0.93 -15.78
N GLU A 91 -1.11 -0.20 -15.95
CA GLU A 91 -1.38 0.54 -17.18
C GLU A 91 -0.57 1.82 -17.30
N ASN A 92 -0.21 2.44 -16.18
CA ASN A 92 0.37 3.78 -16.21
C ASN A 92 1.82 3.88 -15.78
N LEU A 93 2.33 2.93 -15.01
CA LEU A 93 3.74 2.94 -14.65
C LEU A 93 4.58 2.46 -15.82
N PRO A 94 5.87 2.82 -15.87
CA PRO A 94 6.74 2.31 -16.92
C PRO A 94 6.69 0.80 -17.01
N ALA A 95 6.75 0.28 -18.23
CA ALA A 95 6.65 -1.16 -18.46
C ALA A 95 7.68 -1.92 -17.63
N GLY A 96 7.26 -3.04 -17.05
CA GLY A 96 8.15 -3.86 -16.24
C GLY A 96 8.31 -3.41 -14.80
N THR A 97 7.59 -2.38 -14.37
CA THR A 97 7.66 -1.94 -12.98
C THR A 97 7.09 -3.02 -12.06
N LYS A 98 7.90 -3.43 -11.10
CA LYS A 98 7.46 -4.41 -10.10
C LYS A 98 6.67 -3.71 -9.01
N GLN A 99 5.51 -4.27 -8.67
CA GLN A 99 4.63 -3.67 -7.67
C GLN A 99 4.74 -4.41 -6.33
N THR A 100 4.87 -3.65 -5.25
CA THR A 100 4.73 -4.14 -3.89
C THR A 100 3.63 -3.33 -3.23
N ILE A 101 2.62 -3.99 -2.67
CA ILE A 101 1.55 -3.33 -1.96
C ILE A 101 1.68 -3.69 -0.49
N VAL A 102 1.79 -2.67 0.35
CA VAL A 102 1.93 -2.83 1.80
C VAL A 102 0.63 -2.41 2.46
N ILE A 103 0.02 -3.33 3.19
CA ILE A 103 -1.23 -3.08 3.91
C ILE A 103 -0.88 -2.94 5.39
N ASP A 104 -1.14 -1.77 5.96
CA ASP A 104 -0.89 -1.55 7.37
C ASP A 104 -2.11 -2.01 8.16
N ALA A 105 -1.93 -3.10 8.89
CA ALA A 105 -2.99 -3.68 9.71
C ALA A 105 -2.75 -3.44 11.20
N ARG A 106 -1.80 -2.58 11.56
CA ARG A 106 -1.49 -2.34 12.96
C ARG A 106 -2.67 -1.69 13.66
N GLY A 107 -2.92 -2.13 14.89
CA GLY A 107 -4.04 -1.63 15.66
C GLY A 107 -5.38 -2.26 15.29
N ARG A 108 -5.40 -3.20 14.35
CA ARG A 108 -6.63 -3.88 13.95
C ARG A 108 -6.69 -5.25 14.60
N ARG A 109 -7.88 -5.60 15.06
CA ARG A 109 -8.09 -6.92 15.67
C ARG A 109 -8.52 -7.90 14.59
N ILE A 110 -7.62 -8.80 14.26
CA ILE A 110 -7.91 -9.84 13.29
C ILE A 110 -7.11 -11.07 13.70
N SER A 111 -7.74 -12.22 13.65
CA SER A 111 -7.05 -13.47 14.01
C SER A 111 -6.04 -13.82 12.92
N ASN A 112 -5.04 -14.62 13.30
CA ASN A 112 -4.06 -15.10 12.34
C ASN A 112 -4.73 -15.88 11.22
N SER A 113 -5.75 -16.67 11.56
CA SER A 113 -6.48 -17.44 10.56
C SER A 113 -7.19 -16.55 9.56
N ASP A 114 -7.87 -15.52 10.06
CA ASP A 114 -8.59 -14.60 9.17
C ASP A 114 -7.63 -13.76 8.34
N LEU A 115 -6.50 -13.38 8.92
CA LEU A 115 -5.50 -12.63 8.17
C LEU A 115 -4.93 -13.46 7.03
N LYS A 116 -4.67 -14.74 7.27
CA LYS A 116 -4.21 -15.64 6.23
C LYS A 116 -5.23 -15.80 5.11
N LYS A 117 -6.50 -15.91 5.46
CA LYS A 117 -7.57 -15.99 4.47
C LYS A 117 -7.63 -14.73 3.64
N LEU A 118 -7.52 -13.59 4.29
CA LEU A 118 -7.54 -12.30 3.60
C LEU A 118 -6.35 -12.19 2.65
N TYR A 119 -5.16 -12.54 3.12
CA TYR A 119 -3.95 -12.52 2.30
C TYR A 119 -4.15 -13.38 1.04
N THR A 120 -4.68 -14.57 1.21
CA THR A 120 -4.92 -15.47 0.08
C THR A 120 -5.89 -14.87 -0.92
N LYS A 121 -6.98 -14.27 -0.43
CA LYS A 121 -7.95 -13.62 -1.31
C LYS A 121 -7.35 -12.47 -2.09
N VAL A 122 -6.54 -11.65 -1.42
CA VAL A 122 -5.90 -10.52 -2.08
C VAL A 122 -4.91 -11.03 -3.14
N LYS A 123 -4.10 -12.01 -2.77
CA LYS A 123 -3.11 -12.58 -3.70
C LYS A 123 -3.78 -13.16 -4.94
N CYS A 124 -4.90 -13.86 -4.74
CA CYS A 124 -5.61 -14.48 -5.86
C CYS A 124 -6.27 -13.44 -6.77
N ALA A 125 -6.57 -12.27 -6.25
CA ALA A 125 -7.21 -11.21 -7.03
C ALA A 125 -6.22 -10.39 -7.85
N LEU A 126 -4.92 -10.54 -7.58
CA LEU A 126 -3.88 -9.76 -8.24
C LEU A 126 -3.03 -10.63 -9.14
N ASP A 127 -2.26 -9.99 -10.02
CA ASP A 127 -1.29 -10.71 -10.83
C ASP A 127 -0.27 -11.39 -9.91
N SER A 128 0.22 -12.55 -10.33
CA SER A 128 1.11 -13.36 -9.49
C SER A 128 2.42 -12.66 -9.15
N ASP A 129 2.83 -11.69 -9.97
CA ASP A 129 4.08 -10.98 -9.74
C ASP A 129 3.92 -9.76 -8.84
N VAL A 130 2.71 -9.46 -8.39
CA VAL A 130 2.48 -8.38 -7.42
C VAL A 130 2.73 -8.92 -6.01
N GLU A 131 3.62 -8.27 -5.28
CA GLU A 131 3.92 -8.67 -3.92
C GLU A 131 2.99 -7.96 -2.94
N ILE A 132 2.43 -8.72 -1.99
CA ILE A 132 1.56 -8.18 -0.94
C ILE A 132 2.23 -8.41 0.39
N ARG A 133 2.27 -7.38 1.22
CA ARG A 133 2.82 -7.48 2.57
C ARG A 133 1.84 -6.83 3.54
N PHE A 134 1.59 -7.51 4.65
CA PHE A 134 0.80 -6.95 5.73
C PHE A 134 1.74 -6.59 6.88
N ILE A 135 1.59 -5.37 7.40
CA ILE A 135 2.28 -4.97 8.62
C ILE A 135 1.30 -5.15 9.77
N ARG A 136 1.71 -5.88 10.78
CA ARG A 136 0.86 -6.22 11.90
C ARG A 136 1.23 -5.55 13.20
#